data_9b58585f80d162db4e63e179f9f5ee64
#
_entry.id   9b58585f80d162db4e63e179f9f5ee64
#
_cell.length_a   1.000
_cell.length_b   1.000
_cell.length_c   1.000
_cell.angle_alpha   90.00
_cell.angle_beta   90.00
_cell.angle_gamma   90.00
#
_symmetry.space_group_name_H-M   'P 1'
#
loop_
_entity.id
_entity.type
_entity.pdbx_description
1 polymer ?
#
loop_
_entity_poly.entity_id
_entity_poly.type
_entity_poly.pdbx_seq_one_letter_code
_entity_poly.pdbx_strand_id
1 'polypeptide(L)'
;MTDPHQYLADFEQQLQRAQQQVDAIQTAFRDARTTVTSPDGAVTVTVASGGRIESLQLSPKADSLGHTALGAAIMTTIRKAQVDAARMIEETVRPVLGDGEGMSFLREQVEQGIAAIDPTGVVTPPAERERREPPKDDDDYYGGPVLR
;
A
#
# COMPACT_ATOMS: atom_id res chain seq x y z
N MET A 1 32.02 27.68 -24.43
CA MET A 1 30.83 27.74 -25.30
C MET A 1 30.27 26.34 -25.45
N THR A 2 29.02 26.14 -25.01
CA THR A 2 28.35 24.88 -25.20
C THR A 2 27.88 24.77 -26.63
N ASP A 3 28.31 23.73 -27.35
CA ASP A 3 27.92 23.47 -28.73
C ASP A 3 26.39 23.17 -28.74
N PRO A 4 25.57 23.85 -29.54
CA PRO A 4 24.14 23.59 -29.64
C PRO A 4 23.81 22.13 -30.01
N HIS A 5 24.66 21.49 -30.78
CA HIS A 5 24.50 20.08 -31.16
C HIS A 5 24.71 19.13 -29.97
N GLN A 6 25.64 19.44 -29.07
CA GLN A 6 25.81 18.66 -27.83
C GLN A 6 24.64 18.84 -26.87
N TYR A 7 24.12 20.05 -26.77
CA TYR A 7 22.95 20.32 -25.93
C TYR A 7 21.72 19.55 -26.41
N LEU A 8 21.48 19.51 -27.72
CA LEU A 8 20.38 18.70 -28.29
C LEU A 8 20.60 17.21 -28.06
N ALA A 9 21.79 16.71 -28.23
CA ALA A 9 22.10 15.30 -27.99
C ALA A 9 21.91 14.92 -26.52
N ASP A 10 22.32 15.77 -25.58
CA ASP A 10 22.12 15.56 -24.16
C ASP A 10 20.64 15.59 -23.77
N PHE A 11 19.90 16.50 -24.38
CA PHE A 11 18.46 16.60 -24.17
C PHE A 11 17.71 15.37 -24.70
N GLU A 12 18.06 14.90 -25.89
CA GLU A 12 17.50 13.66 -26.46
C GLU A 12 17.80 12.45 -25.58
N GLN A 13 19.01 12.35 -25.03
CA GLN A 13 19.38 11.27 -24.12
C GLN A 13 18.56 11.35 -22.82
N GLN A 14 18.34 12.54 -22.28
CA GLN A 14 17.51 12.73 -21.10
C GLN A 14 16.05 12.31 -21.35
N LEU A 15 15.49 12.67 -22.50
CA LEU A 15 14.14 12.25 -22.89
C LEU A 15 14.04 10.72 -23.02
N GLN A 16 15.01 10.08 -23.66
CA GLN A 16 15.04 8.64 -23.80
C GLN A 16 15.12 7.94 -22.44
N ARG A 17 15.96 8.42 -21.54
CA ARG A 17 16.05 7.89 -20.16
C ARG A 17 14.73 8.05 -19.41
N ALA A 18 14.10 9.22 -19.52
CA ALA A 18 12.80 9.47 -18.89
C ALA A 18 11.73 8.52 -19.43
N GLN A 19 11.68 8.30 -20.74
CA GLN A 19 10.74 7.36 -21.35
C GLN A 19 10.99 5.92 -20.88
N GLN A 20 12.27 5.49 -20.86
CA GLN A 20 12.63 4.17 -20.36
C GLN A 20 12.24 3.97 -18.88
N GLN A 21 12.39 5.00 -18.07
CA GLN A 21 11.96 4.96 -16.67
C GLN A 21 10.45 4.82 -16.53
N VAL A 22 9.69 5.58 -17.31
CA VAL A 22 8.23 5.49 -17.32
C VAL A 22 7.78 4.11 -17.79
N ASP A 23 8.36 3.59 -18.86
CA ASP A 23 8.05 2.26 -19.39
C ASP A 23 8.39 1.15 -18.37
N ALA A 24 9.52 1.26 -17.70
CA ALA A 24 9.93 0.32 -16.66
C ALA A 24 8.95 0.32 -15.48
N ILE A 25 8.51 1.50 -15.04
CA ILE A 25 7.50 1.65 -13.99
C ILE A 25 6.17 1.02 -14.43
N GLN A 26 5.70 1.33 -15.62
CA GLN A 26 4.44 0.80 -16.14
C GLN A 26 4.48 -0.73 -16.25
N THR A 27 5.58 -1.29 -16.71
CA THR A 27 5.78 -2.74 -16.80
C THR A 27 5.80 -3.37 -15.42
N ALA A 28 6.54 -2.78 -14.48
CA ALA A 28 6.60 -3.26 -13.10
C ALA A 28 5.22 -3.24 -12.43
N PHE A 29 4.43 -2.18 -12.64
CA PHE A 29 3.05 -2.10 -12.15
C PHE A 29 2.13 -3.15 -12.79
N ARG A 30 2.27 -3.38 -14.09
CA ARG A 30 1.45 -4.36 -14.80
C ARG A 30 1.71 -5.78 -14.31
N ASP A 31 2.97 -6.08 -14.02
CA ASP A 31 3.41 -7.43 -13.67
C ASP A 31 3.41 -7.67 -12.15
N ALA A 32 3.33 -6.62 -11.35
CA ALA A 32 3.33 -6.73 -9.89
C ALA A 32 2.04 -7.39 -9.39
N ARG A 33 2.22 -8.46 -8.64
CA ARG A 33 1.16 -9.22 -7.99
C ARG A 33 1.57 -9.56 -6.57
N THR A 34 0.60 -9.49 -5.68
CA THR A 34 0.79 -9.84 -4.27
C THR A 34 -0.12 -11.01 -3.93
N THR A 35 0.46 -12.07 -3.40
CA THR A 35 -0.29 -13.25 -2.96
C THR A 35 -0.17 -13.37 -1.45
N VAL A 36 -1.29 -13.48 -0.78
CA VAL A 36 -1.39 -13.64 0.68
C VAL A 36 -2.23 -14.86 1.01
N THR A 37 -1.72 -15.66 1.93
CA THR A 37 -2.43 -16.81 2.49
C THR A 37 -2.82 -16.52 3.94
N SER A 38 -4.03 -16.90 4.34
CA SER A 38 -4.48 -16.77 5.73
C SER A 38 -3.60 -17.59 6.69
N PRO A 39 -3.50 -17.23 7.99
CA PRO A 39 -2.65 -17.93 8.94
C PRO A 39 -2.95 -19.42 9.09
N ASP A 40 -4.21 -19.82 8.93
CA ASP A 40 -4.66 -21.22 8.96
C ASP A 40 -4.51 -21.95 7.61
N GLY A 41 -4.10 -21.22 6.55
CA GLY A 41 -3.93 -21.76 5.22
C GLY A 41 -5.24 -22.05 4.47
N ALA A 42 -6.39 -21.59 4.97
CA ALA A 42 -7.69 -21.85 4.37
C ALA A 42 -7.97 -20.99 3.12
N VAL A 43 -7.45 -19.75 3.08
CA VAL A 43 -7.73 -18.76 2.04
C VAL A 43 -6.43 -18.26 1.45
N THR A 44 -6.35 -18.20 0.13
CA THR A 44 -5.25 -17.58 -0.62
C THR A 44 -5.80 -16.57 -1.60
N VAL A 45 -5.33 -15.34 -1.55
CA VAL A 45 -5.77 -14.22 -2.39
C VAL A 45 -4.59 -13.68 -3.17
N THR A 46 -4.77 -13.47 -4.47
CA THR A 46 -3.82 -12.77 -5.33
C THR A 46 -4.43 -11.46 -5.81
N VAL A 47 -3.69 -10.38 -5.62
CA VAL A 47 -4.10 -9.01 -5.92
C VAL A 47 -3.08 -8.38 -6.88
N ALA A 48 -3.55 -7.70 -7.90
CA ALA A 48 -2.73 -6.86 -8.78
C ALA A 48 -2.30 -5.57 -8.06
N SER A 49 -1.31 -4.87 -8.59
CA SER A 49 -0.75 -3.63 -8.02
C SER A 49 -1.79 -2.54 -7.76
N GLY A 50 -2.86 -2.50 -8.55
CA GLY A 50 -3.98 -1.56 -8.34
C GLY A 50 -4.99 -1.98 -7.28
N GLY A 51 -4.74 -3.02 -6.52
CA GLY A 51 -5.67 -3.53 -5.50
C GLY A 51 -6.79 -4.43 -6.04
N ARG A 52 -6.78 -4.71 -7.34
CA ARG A 52 -7.78 -5.57 -7.98
C ARG A 52 -7.52 -7.03 -7.63
N ILE A 53 -8.53 -7.72 -7.14
CA ILE A 53 -8.45 -9.15 -6.85
C ILE A 53 -8.42 -9.93 -8.18
N GLU A 54 -7.37 -10.71 -8.38
CA GLU A 54 -7.21 -11.55 -9.56
C GLU A 54 -7.62 -12.99 -9.30
N SER A 55 -7.35 -13.51 -8.12
CA SER A 55 -7.77 -14.86 -7.74
C SER A 55 -8.06 -14.97 -6.26
N LEU A 56 -9.00 -15.85 -5.94
CA LEU A 56 -9.31 -16.29 -4.60
C LEU A 56 -9.36 -17.82 -4.63
N GLN A 57 -8.57 -18.45 -3.78
CA GLN A 57 -8.53 -19.90 -3.66
C GLN A 57 -8.84 -20.33 -2.23
N LEU A 58 -9.62 -21.37 -2.09
CA LEU A 58 -9.93 -22.00 -0.81
C LEU A 58 -9.28 -23.37 -0.77
N SER A 59 -8.61 -23.68 0.33
CA SER A 59 -8.07 -25.02 0.59
C SER A 59 -9.12 -25.90 1.28
N PRO A 60 -8.90 -27.22 1.39
CA PRO A 60 -9.78 -28.11 2.15
C PRO A 60 -9.95 -27.69 3.63
N LYS A 61 -9.01 -26.92 4.18
CA LYS A 61 -9.13 -26.37 5.54
C LYS A 61 -10.29 -25.37 5.69
N ALA A 62 -10.76 -24.79 4.58
CA ALA A 62 -11.94 -23.93 4.56
C ALA A 62 -13.22 -24.69 4.93
N ASP A 63 -13.30 -25.99 4.64
CA ASP A 63 -14.47 -26.81 4.95
C ASP A 63 -14.72 -26.96 6.46
N SER A 64 -13.68 -26.85 7.27
CA SER A 64 -13.78 -26.90 8.74
C SER A 64 -14.17 -25.58 9.37
N LEU A 65 -14.16 -24.48 8.61
CA LEU A 65 -14.62 -23.17 9.05
C LEU A 65 -16.12 -23.03 8.79
N GLY A 66 -16.87 -22.52 9.77
CA GLY A 66 -18.24 -22.11 9.50
C GLY A 66 -18.30 -20.97 8.48
N HIS A 67 -19.43 -20.79 7.84
CA HIS A 67 -19.62 -19.73 6.83
C HIS A 67 -19.25 -18.33 7.35
N THR A 68 -19.56 -18.01 8.59
CA THR A 68 -19.22 -16.72 9.21
C THR A 68 -17.71 -16.56 9.39
N ALA A 69 -17.03 -17.58 9.92
CA ALA A 69 -15.58 -17.56 10.11
C ALA A 69 -14.84 -17.55 8.77
N LEU A 70 -15.31 -18.28 7.78
CA LEU A 70 -14.76 -18.29 6.43
C LEU A 70 -14.90 -16.91 5.77
N GLY A 71 -16.08 -16.29 5.85
CA GLY A 71 -16.30 -14.95 5.33
C GLY A 71 -15.36 -13.91 5.97
N ALA A 72 -15.16 -13.96 7.27
CA ALA A 72 -14.23 -13.11 7.99
C ALA A 72 -12.77 -13.35 7.55
N ALA A 73 -12.37 -14.61 7.39
CA ALA A 73 -11.03 -14.98 6.91
C ALA A 73 -10.77 -14.48 5.48
N ILE A 74 -11.74 -14.60 4.59
CA ILE A 74 -11.68 -14.07 3.22
C ILE A 74 -11.48 -12.56 3.25
N MET A 75 -12.29 -11.83 3.96
CA MET A 75 -12.20 -10.36 4.03
C MET A 75 -10.89 -9.89 4.62
N THR A 76 -10.40 -10.51 5.69
CA THR A 76 -9.11 -10.18 6.31
C THR A 76 -7.96 -10.44 5.36
N THR A 77 -7.98 -11.57 4.65
CA THR A 77 -6.93 -11.93 3.69
C THR A 77 -6.92 -10.99 2.49
N ILE A 78 -8.09 -10.60 1.98
CA ILE A 78 -8.21 -9.60 0.91
C ILE A 78 -7.62 -8.26 1.35
N ARG A 79 -7.99 -7.75 2.52
CA ARG A 79 -7.46 -6.48 3.02
C ARG A 79 -5.95 -6.52 3.17
N LYS A 80 -5.42 -7.60 3.72
CA LYS A 80 -3.97 -7.78 3.86
C LYS A 80 -3.28 -7.78 2.50
N ALA A 81 -3.81 -8.49 1.52
CA ALA A 81 -3.27 -8.52 0.17
C ALA A 81 -3.30 -7.13 -0.50
N GLN A 82 -4.36 -6.38 -0.32
CA GLN A 82 -4.49 -5.01 -0.84
C GLN A 82 -3.52 -4.04 -0.18
N VAL A 83 -3.31 -4.14 1.13
CA VAL A 83 -2.31 -3.36 1.86
C VAL A 83 -0.89 -3.69 1.38
N ASP A 84 -0.58 -4.97 1.26
CA ASP A 84 0.74 -5.41 0.77
C ASP A 84 0.97 -4.95 -0.69
N ALA A 85 -0.06 -5.00 -1.53
CA ALA A 85 0.00 -4.48 -2.91
C ALA A 85 0.25 -2.97 -2.95
N ALA A 86 -0.37 -2.20 -2.07
CA ALA A 86 -0.14 -0.76 -1.95
C ALA A 86 1.30 -0.43 -1.54
N ARG A 87 1.87 -1.19 -0.60
CA ARG A 87 3.28 -1.05 -0.19
C ARG A 87 4.25 -1.43 -1.29
N MET A 88 3.92 -2.45 -2.09
CA MET A 88 4.74 -2.86 -3.23
C MET A 88 4.88 -1.74 -4.28
N ILE A 89 3.89 -0.88 -4.43
CA ILE A 89 3.98 0.31 -5.27
C ILE A 89 5.17 1.19 -4.84
N GLU A 90 5.25 1.47 -3.56
CA GLU A 90 6.34 2.28 -2.98
C GLU A 90 7.71 1.66 -3.25
N GLU A 91 7.85 0.35 -3.02
CA GLU A 91 9.10 -0.37 -3.25
C GLU A 91 9.49 -0.40 -4.73
N THR A 92 8.50 -0.57 -5.62
CA THR A 92 8.72 -0.62 -7.07
C THR A 92 9.20 0.72 -7.63
N VAL A 93 8.72 1.82 -7.10
CA VAL A 93 9.00 3.17 -7.60
C VAL A 93 10.26 3.77 -6.95
N ARG A 94 10.65 3.30 -5.77
CA ARG A 94 11.82 3.81 -5.05
C ARG A 94 13.11 3.85 -5.87
N PRO A 95 13.49 2.81 -6.66
CA PRO A 95 14.70 2.86 -7.46
C PRO A 95 14.71 3.96 -8.52
N VAL A 96 13.53 4.42 -8.93
CA VAL A 96 13.35 5.43 -9.99
C VAL A 96 13.27 6.85 -9.40
N LEU A 97 12.49 7.03 -8.34
CA LEU A 97 12.25 8.35 -7.73
C LEU A 97 13.31 8.72 -6.68
N GLY A 98 14.04 7.74 -6.13
CA GLY A 98 14.91 7.97 -4.99
C GLY A 98 14.13 8.38 -3.72
N ASP A 99 14.82 9.00 -2.77
CA ASP A 99 14.23 9.42 -1.47
C ASP A 99 13.83 10.91 -1.43
N GLY A 100 13.57 11.52 -2.58
CA GLY A 100 13.19 12.92 -2.72
C GLY A 100 11.72 13.22 -2.40
N GLU A 101 11.29 14.46 -2.72
CA GLU A 101 9.92 14.95 -2.48
C GLU A 101 8.86 14.09 -3.20
N GLY A 102 9.14 13.61 -4.40
CA GLY A 102 8.25 12.73 -5.15
C GLY A 102 7.97 11.42 -4.41
N MET A 103 8.99 10.87 -3.75
CA MET A 103 8.83 9.66 -2.94
C MET A 103 8.03 9.94 -1.66
N SER A 104 8.24 11.08 -1.03
CA SER A 104 7.46 11.49 0.15
C SER A 104 5.99 11.66 -0.18
N PHE A 105 5.68 12.29 -1.29
CA PHE A 105 4.31 12.42 -1.80
C PHE A 105 3.67 11.06 -2.09
N LEU A 106 4.38 10.17 -2.78
CA LEU A 106 3.89 8.82 -3.07
C LEU A 106 3.61 8.05 -1.79
N ARG A 107 4.51 8.12 -0.81
CA ARG A 107 4.34 7.46 0.48
C ARG A 107 3.07 7.94 1.19
N GLU A 108 2.84 9.24 1.19
CA GLU A 108 1.62 9.82 1.77
C GLU A 108 0.35 9.28 1.06
N GLN A 109 0.36 9.20 -0.27
CA GLN A 109 -0.75 8.64 -1.04
C GLN A 109 -0.98 7.16 -0.74
N VAL A 110 0.09 6.38 -0.62
CA VAL A 110 0.03 4.96 -0.27
C VAL A 110 -0.54 4.79 1.14
N GLU A 111 -0.10 5.57 2.12
CA GLU A 111 -0.62 5.53 3.49
C GLU A 111 -2.10 5.89 3.57
N GLN A 112 -2.54 6.90 2.83
CA GLN A 112 -3.96 7.25 2.72
C GLN A 112 -4.79 6.12 2.10
N GLY A 113 -4.26 5.48 1.06
CA GLY A 113 -4.89 4.31 0.44
C GLY A 113 -4.99 3.14 1.41
N ILE A 114 -3.94 2.85 2.17
CA ILE A 114 -3.93 1.81 3.21
C ILE A 114 -4.96 2.12 4.30
N ALA A 115 -5.04 3.36 4.76
CA ALA A 115 -6.02 3.77 5.76
C ALA A 115 -7.48 3.59 5.27
N ALA A 116 -7.72 3.76 3.98
CA ALA A 116 -9.03 3.52 3.38
C ALA A 116 -9.38 2.02 3.30
N ILE A 117 -8.37 1.16 3.06
CA ILE A 117 -8.53 -0.29 2.99
C ILE A 117 -8.69 -0.90 4.39
N ASP A 118 -7.88 -0.45 5.33
CA ASP A 118 -7.83 -0.96 6.70
C ASP A 118 -7.95 0.17 7.73
N PRO A 119 -9.16 0.75 7.88
CA PRO A 119 -9.38 1.87 8.80
C PRO A 119 -9.17 1.51 10.27
N THR A 120 -9.19 0.21 10.60
CA THR A 120 -8.97 -0.28 11.98
C THR A 120 -7.51 -0.56 12.29
N GLY A 121 -6.63 -0.56 11.28
CA GLY A 121 -5.22 -0.90 11.42
C GLY A 121 -4.94 -2.35 11.82
N VAL A 122 -5.90 -3.25 11.63
CA VAL A 122 -5.77 -4.67 12.03
C VAL A 122 -4.66 -5.38 11.27
N VAL A 123 -4.51 -5.05 9.99
CA VAL A 123 -3.47 -5.65 9.13
C VAL A 123 -2.22 -4.79 9.02
N THR A 124 -2.22 -3.60 9.61
CA THR A 124 -1.05 -2.72 9.66
C THR A 124 -0.03 -3.25 10.67
N PRO A 125 1.26 -3.31 10.33
CA PRO A 125 2.30 -3.76 11.25
C PRO A 125 2.32 -2.95 12.56
N PRO A 126 2.69 -3.58 13.69
CA PRO A 126 2.70 -2.93 15.00
C PRO A 126 3.51 -1.63 15.08
N ALA A 127 4.63 -1.57 14.38
CA ALA A 127 5.52 -0.39 14.35
C ALA A 127 4.86 0.86 13.75
N GLU A 128 3.88 0.68 12.87
CA GLU A 128 3.13 1.80 12.28
C GLU A 128 1.93 2.20 13.13
N ARG A 129 1.43 1.29 13.97
CA ARG A 129 0.35 1.59 14.92
C ARG A 129 0.82 2.54 16.02
N GLU A 130 2.06 2.39 16.48
CA GLU A 130 2.63 3.23 17.54
C GLU A 130 2.84 4.68 17.12
N ARG A 131 2.93 4.95 15.81
CA ARG A 131 3.06 6.32 15.28
C ARG A 131 1.75 7.09 15.20
N ARG A 132 0.62 6.42 15.32
CA ARG A 132 -0.68 7.07 15.45
C ARG A 132 -0.90 7.40 16.92
N GLU A 133 -0.41 8.56 17.36
CA GLU A 133 -0.82 9.10 18.65
C GLU A 133 -2.35 9.22 18.63
N PRO A 134 -3.04 8.68 19.64
CA PRO A 134 -4.46 8.94 19.76
C PRO A 134 -4.66 10.47 19.86
N PRO A 135 -5.74 11.00 19.31
CA PRO A 135 -6.07 12.39 19.54
C PRO A 135 -6.04 12.63 21.04
N LYS A 136 -5.30 13.62 21.47
CA LYS A 136 -5.37 14.07 22.84
C LYS A 136 -6.80 14.53 23.02
N ASP A 137 -7.58 13.72 23.71
CA ASP A 137 -8.86 14.16 24.20
C ASP A 137 -8.60 15.31 25.17
N ASP A 138 -8.80 16.53 24.66
CA ASP A 138 -8.82 17.73 25.51
C ASP A 138 -10.13 17.76 26.33
N ASP A 139 -10.52 16.61 26.88
CA ASP A 139 -11.70 16.48 27.75
C ASP A 139 -11.43 16.85 29.22
N ASP A 140 -10.31 17.54 29.50
CA ASP A 140 -10.07 18.09 30.83
C ASP A 140 -10.84 19.39 31.12
N TYR A 141 -11.91 19.69 30.35
CA TYR A 141 -12.72 20.87 30.60
C TYR A 141 -14.04 20.60 31.34
N TYR A 142 -14.15 19.54 32.09
CA TYR A 142 -15.26 19.36 33.04
C TYR A 142 -14.83 19.18 34.48
N GLY A 143 -14.07 20.15 34.96
CA GLY A 143 -13.79 20.39 36.37
C GLY A 143 -14.47 21.65 36.88
N GLY A 144 -15.68 21.91 36.46
CA GLY A 144 -16.50 22.95 37.08
C GLY A 144 -17.00 22.47 38.44
N PRO A 145 -16.91 23.29 39.52
CA PRO A 145 -17.48 22.90 40.81
C PRO A 145 -18.98 22.74 40.66
N VAL A 146 -19.47 21.57 41.06
CA VAL A 146 -20.91 21.37 41.23
C VAL A 146 -21.33 22.21 42.41
N LEU A 147 -21.83 23.40 42.13
CA LEU A 147 -22.49 24.21 43.13
C LEU A 147 -23.86 23.60 43.39
N ARG A 148 -24.07 23.23 44.62
CA ARG A 148 -25.42 22.96 45.12
C ARG A 148 -26.23 24.24 45.16
#